data_e90eb11e7a77d7c028585afae14b301a
#
_entry.id   e90eb11e7a77d7c028585afae14b301a
#
_cell.length_a   1.000
_cell.length_b   1.000
_cell.length_c   1.000
_cell.angle_alpha   90.00
_cell.angle_beta   90.00
_cell.angle_gamma   90.00
#
_symmetry.space_group_name_H-M   'P 1'
#
loop_
_entity.id
_entity.type
_entity.pdbx_description
1 polymer ?
#
loop_
_entity_poly.entity_id
_entity_poly.type
_entity_poly.pdbx_seq_one_letter_code
_entity_poly.pdbx_strand_id
1 'polypeptide(L)' 'MSLITLTTDFGSVYPAAMKGVILGIDPRATIVDISHTVPHADIRAGAFALYSVVPYFPV' A
#
# COMPACT_ATOMS: atom_id res chain seq x y z
N MET A 1 0.64 6.79 16.55
CA MET A 1 1.19 5.80 15.60
C MET A 1 0.12 5.39 14.62
N SER A 2 0.43 5.39 13.33
CA SER A 2 -0.52 5.04 12.28
C SER A 2 -0.06 3.80 11.53
N LEU A 3 -0.98 2.92 11.21
CA LEU A 3 -0.74 1.79 10.32
C LEU A 3 -1.31 2.14 8.94
N ILE A 4 -0.45 2.12 7.95
CA ILE A 4 -0.81 2.47 6.58
C ILE A 4 -0.48 1.29 5.67
N THR A 5 -1.45 0.89 4.86
CA THR A 5 -1.20 -0.15 3.86
C THR A 5 -1.18 0.48 2.47
N LEU A 6 -0.39 -0.10 1.57
CA LEU A 6 -0.26 0.40 0.20
C LEU A 6 -0.63 -0.70 -0.79
N THR A 7 -1.50 -0.36 -1.72
CA THR A 7 -1.86 -1.20 -2.86
C THR A 7 -1.81 -0.32 -4.10
N THR A 8 -0.91 -0.60 -5.03
CA THR A 8 -0.69 0.26 -6.19
C THR A 8 -0.40 -0.55 -7.45
N ASP A 9 -0.41 0.15 -8.58
CA ASP A 9 0.06 -0.37 -9.86
C ASP A 9 1.41 0.24 -10.28
N PHE A 10 2.14 0.85 -9.33
CA PHE A 10 3.35 1.63 -9.61
C PHE A 10 4.62 0.80 -9.84
N GLY A 11 4.58 -0.50 -9.61
CA GLY A 11 5.78 -1.33 -9.70
C GLY A 11 6.65 -1.17 -8.46
N SER A 12 7.98 -1.29 -8.62
CA SER A 12 8.89 -1.44 -7.48
C SER A 12 9.57 -0.14 -7.02
N VAL A 13 9.63 0.89 -7.86
CA VAL A 13 10.39 2.12 -7.54
C VAL A 13 9.52 3.21 -6.92
N TYR A 14 8.40 3.51 -7.53
CA TYR A 14 7.54 4.60 -7.05
C TYR A 14 6.95 4.37 -5.65
N PRO A 15 6.67 3.14 -5.20
CA PRO A 15 6.25 2.93 -3.82
C PRO A 15 7.26 3.42 -2.80
N ALA A 16 8.55 3.34 -3.09
CA ALA A 16 9.57 3.88 -2.18
C ALA A 16 9.46 5.40 -2.05
N ALA A 17 9.17 6.09 -3.17
CA ALA A 17 8.94 7.53 -3.13
C ALA A 17 7.70 7.89 -2.33
N MET A 18 6.61 7.11 -2.48
CA MET A 18 5.40 7.30 -1.68
C MET A 18 5.69 7.14 -0.18
N LYS A 19 6.45 6.12 0.19
CA LYS A 19 6.82 5.90 1.59
C LYS A 19 7.64 7.06 2.14
N GLY A 20 8.54 7.59 1.34
CA GLY A 20 9.34 8.76 1.73
C GLY A 20 8.45 9.96 2.04
N VAL A 21 7.45 10.23 1.21
CA VAL A 21 6.51 11.32 1.44
C VAL A 21 5.69 11.07 2.71
N ILE A 22 5.19 9.86 2.89
CA ILE A 22 4.39 9.49 4.08
C ILE A 22 5.23 9.69 5.35
N LEU A 23 6.46 9.19 5.36
CA LEU A 23 7.32 9.28 6.53
C LEU A 23 7.79 10.71 6.80
N GLY A 24 7.82 11.56 5.78
CA GLY A 24 8.07 12.99 5.96
C GLY A 24 6.93 13.70 6.69
N ILE A 25 5.69 13.21 6.52
CA ILE A 25 4.51 13.77 7.18
C ILE A 25 4.33 13.16 8.58
N ASP A 26 4.48 11.85 8.68
CA ASP A 26 4.34 11.12 9.94
C ASP A 26 5.49 10.10 10.08
N PRO A 27 6.60 10.50 10.74
CA PRO A 27 7.75 9.60 10.91
C PRO A 27 7.47 8.35 11.73
N ARG A 28 6.35 8.31 12.44
CA ARG A 28 5.96 7.16 13.27
C ARG A 28 5.05 6.19 12.55
N ALA A 29 4.70 6.47 11.29
CA ALA A 29 3.82 5.59 10.54
C ALA A 29 4.48 4.23 10.31
N THR A 30 3.69 3.18 10.46
CA THR A 30 4.08 1.83 10.05
C THR A 30 3.44 1.57 8.70
N ILE A 31 4.25 1.27 7.70
CA ILE A 31 3.79 1.09 6.33
C ILE A 31 3.93 -0.38 5.96
N VAL A 32 2.84 -0.97 5.48
CA VAL A 32 2.81 -2.37 5.03
C VAL A 32 2.40 -2.39 3.57
N ASP A 33 3.23 -2.99 2.73
CA ASP A 33 2.91 -3.17 1.32
C ASP A 33 1.97 -4.36 1.15
N ILE A 34 0.83 -4.14 0.50
CA ILE A 34 -0.05 -5.24 0.11
C ILE A 34 0.35 -5.73 -1.26
N SER A 35 0.40 -4.84 -2.25
CA SER A 35 0.82 -5.18 -3.60
C SER A 35 1.16 -3.92 -4.37
N HIS A 36 2.19 -3.99 -5.21
CA HIS A 36 2.55 -2.94 -6.16
C HIS A 36 2.61 -3.47 -7.59
N THR A 37 2.13 -4.68 -7.79
CA THR A 37 2.13 -5.35 -9.10
C THR A 37 0.72 -5.55 -9.65
N VAL A 38 -0.25 -4.78 -9.14
CA VAL A 38 -1.58 -4.74 -9.71
C VAL A 38 -1.46 -4.30 -11.18
N PRO A 39 -2.13 -4.98 -12.12
CA PRO A 39 -2.10 -4.55 -13.51
C PRO A 39 -2.54 -3.10 -13.64
N HIS A 40 -1.90 -2.37 -14.57
CA HIS A 40 -2.10 -0.93 -14.71
C HIS A 40 -3.59 -0.57 -14.82
N ALA A 41 -4.04 0.32 -13.93
CA ALA A 41 -5.41 0.80 -13.86
C ALA A 41 -6.48 -0.30 -13.71
N ASP A 42 -6.10 -1.49 -13.26
CA ASP A 42 -7.05 -2.58 -13.03
C ASP A 42 -7.64 -2.48 -11.62
N ILE A 43 -8.78 -1.81 -11.55
CA ILE A 43 -9.47 -1.58 -10.27
C ILE A 43 -9.92 -2.89 -9.64
N ARG A 44 -10.33 -3.86 -10.44
CA ARG A 44 -10.77 -5.16 -9.92
C ARG A 44 -9.64 -5.93 -9.26
N ALA A 45 -8.47 -5.96 -9.91
CA ALA A 45 -7.30 -6.63 -9.35
C ALA A 45 -6.84 -5.95 -8.05
N GLY A 46 -6.86 -4.61 -8.01
CA GLY A 46 -6.53 -3.87 -6.80
C GLY A 46 -7.51 -4.15 -5.68
N ALA A 47 -8.80 -4.15 -5.97
CA ALA A 47 -9.84 -4.46 -4.98
C ALA A 47 -9.72 -5.88 -4.47
N PHE A 48 -9.40 -6.84 -5.35
CA PHE A 48 -9.19 -8.23 -4.96
C PHE A 48 -7.99 -8.38 -4.03
N ALA A 49 -6.89 -7.71 -4.34
CA ALA A 49 -5.70 -7.74 -3.50
C ALA A 49 -6.02 -7.22 -2.08
N LEU A 50 -6.71 -6.10 -1.98
CA LEU A 50 -7.15 -5.58 -0.69
C LEU A 50 -8.08 -6.55 0.03
N TYR A 51 -9.09 -7.04 -0.65
CA TYR A 51 -10.08 -7.96 -0.07
C TYR A 51 -9.41 -9.21 0.51
N SER A 52 -8.37 -9.70 -0.16
CA SER A 52 -7.70 -10.94 0.23
C SER A 52 -6.94 -10.81 1.54
N VAL A 53 -6.46 -9.62 1.90
CA VAL A 53 -5.55 -9.46 3.04
C VAL A 53 -6.09 -8.58 4.17
N VAL A 54 -7.06 -7.71 3.89
CA VAL A 54 -7.60 -6.81 4.92
C VAL A 54 -8.05 -7.53 6.20
N PRO A 55 -8.71 -8.72 6.13
CA PRO A 55 -9.13 -9.41 7.35
C PRO A 55 -7.99 -9.81 8.27
N TYR A 56 -6.75 -9.83 7.80
CA TYR A 56 -5.59 -10.22 8.60
C TYR A 56 -4.96 -9.04 9.35
N PHE A 57 -5.41 -7.81 9.09
CA PHE A 57 -4.87 -6.64 9.76
C PHE A 57 -5.67 -6.29 11.00
N PRO A 58 -5.01 -5.76 12.04
CA PRO A 58 -5.71 -5.29 13.23
C PRO A 58 -6.63 -4.11 12.88
N VAL A 59 -7.74 -4.02 13.58
CA VAL A 59 -8.72 -2.95 13.39
C VAL A 59 -8.28 -1.69 14.13
#